data_fcfb43dee750e72051e03f1adc087fbc
#
_entry.id   fcfb43dee750e72051e03f1adc087fbc
#
_cell.length_a   1.000
_cell.length_b   1.000
_cell.length_c   1.000
_cell.angle_alpha   90.00
_cell.angle_beta   90.00
_cell.angle_gamma   90.00
#
_symmetry.space_group_name_H-M   'P 1'
#
loop_
_entity.id
_entity.type
_entity.pdbx_description
1 polymer ?
#
loop_
_entity_poly.entity_id
_entity_poly.type
_entity_poly.pdbx_seq_one_letter_code
_entity_poly.pdbx_strand_id
1 'polypeptide(L)'
;MHGTHGNAVATPAEDTFITDFSHSGKSSSVSSVGSVRKNKNSVRKTKKQKTKSMMCFAKKWEGMLPPIINKILQNSSSLADADMMLLTAMASMSACLPNVQGLYKKRVVYPNLFLFISAPASAGKGRLMMAKKIVEPVHRELRQAYQDELAQFQQEMEQKGKTINLEMHVPQTMLFMPANSSSTALYQTLHDCGGSGLIFETEADTLATSLKSDFGNFSDGLRKAFHHETISYNRRKEREYVEIMNPRLSVVLAGTPRQIRNLIPDAENGLFSRFLMYRADLDLEWEDVFDCSTVSDDEYYGALGAEFYELYKRLKGLDYKMNFRLTTE
;
A
#
# COMPACT_ATOMS: atom_id res chain seq x y z
N MET A 1 2.75 -22.36 -65.79
CA MET A 1 4.17 -21.88 -65.71
C MET A 1 4.41 -21.64 -64.21
N HIS A 2 5.00 -22.61 -63.58
CA HIS A 2 6.36 -22.73 -63.04
C HIS A 2 6.75 -21.50 -62.13
N GLY A 3 7.10 -21.59 -60.88
CA GLY A 3 7.94 -22.60 -60.24
C GLY A 3 7.94 -22.48 -58.71
N THR A 4 8.30 -23.57 -58.20
CA THR A 4 8.65 -24.13 -56.92
C THR A 4 9.89 -23.51 -56.24
N HIS A 5 10.01 -23.86 -54.96
CA HIS A 5 11.16 -23.93 -54.03
C HIS A 5 11.04 -22.93 -52.84
N GLY A 6 11.31 -23.27 -51.63
CA GLY A 6 11.72 -24.52 -50.99
C GLY A 6 11.78 -24.31 -49.48
N ASN A 7 11.60 -25.37 -48.73
CA ASN A 7 11.73 -25.49 -47.29
C ASN A 7 13.12 -25.20 -46.75
N ALA A 8 13.20 -24.59 -45.57
CA ALA A 8 14.29 -24.85 -44.64
C ALA A 8 13.79 -24.80 -43.20
N VAL A 9 13.78 -25.97 -42.61
CA VAL A 9 13.62 -26.25 -41.15
C VAL A 9 14.97 -25.99 -40.49
N ALA A 10 14.99 -25.27 -39.38
CA ALA A 10 16.14 -25.22 -38.48
C ALA A 10 15.69 -25.49 -37.04
N THR A 11 16.23 -26.56 -36.50
CA THR A 11 16.14 -27.09 -35.15
C THR A 11 17.01 -26.26 -34.17
N PRO A 12 16.69 -26.29 -32.85
CA PRO A 12 17.37 -25.47 -31.85
C PRO A 12 18.67 -26.13 -31.35
N ALA A 13 19.65 -25.30 -31.05
CA ALA A 13 20.88 -25.71 -30.37
C ALA A 13 20.77 -25.44 -28.87
N GLU A 14 21.02 -26.51 -28.12
CA GLU A 14 21.30 -26.47 -26.66
C GLU A 14 22.72 -25.93 -26.46
N ASP A 15 22.89 -24.98 -25.58
CA ASP A 15 24.21 -24.61 -25.04
C ASP A 15 24.20 -24.68 -23.52
N THR A 16 24.77 -25.77 -23.05
CA THR A 16 25.22 -26.04 -21.69
C THR A 16 26.55 -25.32 -21.44
N PHE A 17 26.58 -24.39 -20.48
CA PHE A 17 27.84 -23.85 -19.94
C PHE A 17 28.15 -24.49 -18.59
N ILE A 18 29.09 -25.42 -18.62
CA ILE A 18 29.85 -25.90 -17.47
C ILE A 18 31.17 -25.12 -17.45
N THR A 19 31.48 -24.42 -16.39
CA THR A 19 32.83 -23.88 -16.17
C THR A 19 33.48 -24.59 -15.00
N ASP A 20 34.44 -25.42 -15.34
CA ASP A 20 35.44 -26.01 -14.46
C ASP A 20 36.38 -24.98 -13.87
N PHE A 21 36.56 -25.05 -12.55
CA PHE A 21 37.69 -24.41 -11.87
C PHE A 21 38.76 -25.46 -11.59
N SER A 22 39.84 -25.49 -12.39
CA SER A 22 41.02 -26.28 -12.12
C SER A 22 42.10 -25.45 -11.40
N HIS A 23 42.64 -26.07 -10.39
CA HIS A 23 43.81 -25.65 -9.62
C HIS A 23 45.08 -25.39 -10.43
N SER A 24 45.86 -24.41 -10.01
CA SER A 24 47.33 -24.47 -10.16
C SER A 24 48.00 -24.08 -8.84
N GLY A 25 48.67 -25.07 -8.30
CA GLY A 25 49.55 -24.91 -7.16
C GLY A 25 50.91 -24.33 -7.52
N LYS A 26 51.52 -23.64 -6.57
CA LYS A 26 52.98 -23.57 -6.42
C LYS A 26 53.40 -23.61 -4.96
N SER A 27 54.12 -24.63 -4.66
CA SER A 27 54.87 -24.86 -3.44
C SER A 27 56.09 -23.94 -3.30
N SER A 28 56.38 -23.44 -2.12
CA SER A 28 57.76 -23.25 -1.65
C SER A 28 57.82 -23.28 -0.12
N SER A 29 58.85 -23.91 0.30
CA SER A 29 59.21 -24.53 1.54
C SER A 29 59.73 -23.58 2.62
N VAL A 30 59.47 -23.99 3.89
CA VAL A 30 60.38 -24.22 5.03
C VAL A 30 60.97 -23.01 5.79
N SER A 31 60.68 -22.96 7.03
CA SER A 31 61.40 -22.97 8.29
C SER A 31 61.12 -21.73 9.15
N SER A 32 60.77 -21.82 10.36
CA SER A 32 61.40 -22.11 11.61
C SER A 32 60.62 -21.58 12.82
N VAL A 33 60.45 -22.44 13.77
CA VAL A 33 60.35 -22.29 15.25
C VAL A 33 60.37 -20.85 15.78
N GLY A 34 59.33 -20.51 16.56
CA GLY A 34 59.39 -19.30 17.39
C GLY A 34 58.12 -19.04 18.23
N SER A 35 58.14 -19.49 19.46
CA SER A 35 57.48 -18.86 20.62
C SER A 35 55.97 -18.73 20.69
N VAL A 36 55.40 -19.59 21.52
CA VAL A 36 54.04 -19.49 22.08
C VAL A 36 53.88 -18.21 22.90
N ARG A 37 53.19 -17.21 22.38
CA ARG A 37 52.61 -16.14 23.20
C ARG A 37 51.11 -16.39 23.33
N LYS A 38 50.70 -16.70 24.58
CA LYS A 38 49.30 -16.74 24.99
C LYS A 38 48.66 -15.37 24.80
N ASN A 39 47.87 -15.21 23.77
CA ASN A 39 47.04 -14.03 23.60
C ASN A 39 45.73 -14.26 24.36
N LYS A 40 45.53 -13.53 25.43
CA LYS A 40 44.29 -13.43 26.18
C LYS A 40 43.24 -12.79 25.25
N ASN A 41 42.30 -13.58 24.75
CA ASN A 41 41.10 -13.08 24.10
C ASN A 41 40.33 -12.23 25.10
N SER A 42 40.49 -10.92 25.04
CA SER A 42 39.54 -9.97 25.60
C SER A 42 38.27 -10.01 24.77
N VAL A 43 37.27 -10.75 25.24
CA VAL A 43 35.90 -10.65 24.77
C VAL A 43 35.46 -9.21 24.98
N ARG A 44 35.49 -8.42 23.90
CA ARG A 44 34.84 -7.11 23.88
C ARG A 44 33.33 -7.37 24.06
N LYS A 45 32.87 -7.22 25.30
CA LYS A 45 31.42 -7.03 25.58
C LYS A 45 31.00 -5.75 24.87
N THR A 46 30.44 -5.90 23.69
CA THR A 46 29.67 -4.82 23.07
C THR A 46 28.57 -4.46 24.05
N LYS A 47 28.69 -3.28 24.66
CA LYS A 47 27.60 -2.67 25.42
C LYS A 47 26.39 -2.62 24.47
N LYS A 48 25.38 -3.47 24.67
CA LYS A 48 24.04 -3.24 24.13
C LYS A 48 23.69 -1.84 24.61
N GLN A 49 23.72 -0.87 23.68
CA GLN A 49 23.06 0.40 23.89
C GLN A 49 21.61 0.05 24.19
N LYS A 50 21.13 0.35 25.39
CA LYS A 50 19.71 0.34 25.70
C LYS A 50 19.06 1.30 24.70
N THR A 51 18.52 0.78 23.63
CA THR A 51 17.59 1.51 22.76
C THR A 51 16.50 2.01 23.68
N LYS A 52 16.36 3.32 23.75
CA LYS A 52 15.26 3.98 24.46
C LYS A 52 14.00 3.30 23.96
N SER A 53 13.25 2.61 24.84
CA SER A 53 12.00 1.94 24.47
C SER A 53 11.16 2.93 23.68
N MET A 54 10.98 2.65 22.39
CA MET A 54 10.08 3.44 21.56
C MET A 54 8.69 3.34 22.16
N MET A 55 8.02 4.49 22.32
CA MET A 55 6.70 4.55 22.91
C MET A 55 5.73 3.84 21.98
N CYS A 56 5.15 2.72 22.43
CA CYS A 56 4.11 2.00 21.69
C CYS A 56 2.84 2.83 21.71
N PHE A 57 2.34 3.21 20.52
CA PHE A 57 1.11 3.98 20.36
C PHE A 57 -0.10 3.20 20.87
N ALA A 58 -0.20 1.93 20.51
CA ALA A 58 -1.30 1.06 20.90
C ALA A 58 -1.46 1.00 22.42
N LYS A 59 -0.34 0.79 23.14
CA LYS A 59 -0.35 0.73 24.61
C LYS A 59 -0.71 2.07 25.26
N LYS A 60 -0.27 3.18 24.68
CA LYS A 60 -0.57 4.52 25.21
C LYS A 60 -2.08 4.85 25.19
N TRP A 61 -2.79 4.34 24.20
CA TRP A 61 -4.20 4.64 23.94
C TRP A 61 -5.13 3.49 24.28
N GLU A 62 -4.60 2.41 24.88
CA GLU A 62 -5.38 1.27 25.32
C GLU A 62 -6.56 1.71 26.22
N GLY A 63 -7.75 1.21 25.94
CA GLY A 63 -8.98 1.58 26.64
C GLY A 63 -9.62 2.91 26.25
N MET A 64 -8.92 3.76 25.47
CA MET A 64 -9.47 5.03 24.97
C MET A 64 -9.89 4.95 23.49
N LEU A 65 -9.53 3.88 22.80
CA LEU A 65 -9.84 3.67 21.40
C LEU A 65 -11.25 3.10 21.19
N PRO A 66 -11.88 3.36 20.04
CA PRO A 66 -13.16 2.74 19.69
C PRO A 66 -13.11 1.22 19.77
N PRO A 67 -14.25 0.54 20.07
CA PRO A 67 -14.29 -0.91 20.27
C PRO A 67 -13.68 -1.72 19.12
N ILE A 68 -13.94 -1.34 17.87
CA ILE A 68 -13.38 -2.01 16.70
C ILE A 68 -11.85 -1.95 16.66
N ILE A 69 -11.28 -0.81 17.05
CA ILE A 69 -9.82 -0.63 17.11
C ILE A 69 -9.22 -1.48 18.23
N ASN A 70 -9.87 -1.52 19.41
CA ASN A 70 -9.40 -2.38 20.49
C ASN A 70 -9.41 -3.87 20.11
N LYS A 71 -10.39 -4.33 19.34
CA LYS A 71 -10.42 -5.71 18.81
C LYS A 71 -9.20 -5.96 17.88
N ILE A 72 -8.84 -5.01 17.01
CA ILE A 72 -7.64 -5.13 16.15
C ILE A 72 -6.39 -5.32 17.01
N LEU A 73 -6.25 -4.54 18.10
CA LEU A 73 -5.09 -4.62 19.00
C LEU A 73 -5.02 -5.94 19.78
N GLN A 74 -6.17 -6.49 20.18
CA GLN A 74 -6.24 -7.76 20.90
C GLN A 74 -5.70 -8.95 20.09
N ASN A 75 -5.73 -8.88 18.76
CA ASN A 75 -5.21 -9.92 17.86
C ASN A 75 -3.76 -9.66 17.40
N SER A 76 -3.01 -8.82 18.09
CA SER A 76 -1.65 -8.50 17.74
C SER A 76 -0.65 -9.37 18.49
N SER A 77 0.39 -9.87 17.79
CA SER A 77 1.40 -10.78 18.36
C SER A 77 2.45 -10.05 19.21
N SER A 78 2.68 -8.76 18.95
CA SER A 78 3.67 -7.94 19.65
C SER A 78 3.24 -6.47 19.71
N LEU A 79 3.93 -5.66 20.54
CA LEU A 79 3.67 -4.22 20.61
C LEU A 79 3.94 -3.50 19.28
N ALA A 80 4.95 -3.92 18.53
CA ALA A 80 5.26 -3.34 17.23
C ALA A 80 4.23 -3.76 16.18
N ASP A 81 3.76 -5.02 16.23
CA ASP A 81 2.65 -5.49 15.40
C ASP A 81 1.36 -4.72 15.71
N ALA A 82 1.07 -4.50 16.99
CA ALA A 82 -0.08 -3.71 17.42
C ALA A 82 -0.06 -2.27 16.84
N ASP A 83 1.10 -1.60 16.90
CA ASP A 83 1.25 -0.27 16.33
C ASP A 83 1.08 -0.27 14.80
N MET A 84 1.73 -1.23 14.12
CA MET A 84 1.60 -1.36 12.66
C MET A 84 0.16 -1.62 12.24
N MET A 85 -0.53 -2.54 12.92
CA MET A 85 -1.93 -2.88 12.63
C MET A 85 -2.87 -1.70 12.95
N LEU A 86 -2.67 -1.01 14.08
CA LEU A 86 -3.43 0.19 14.46
C LEU A 86 -3.36 1.25 13.37
N LEU A 87 -2.13 1.66 13.01
CA LEU A 87 -1.91 2.73 12.05
C LEU A 87 -2.43 2.35 10.65
N THR A 88 -2.20 1.10 10.23
CA THR A 88 -2.66 0.61 8.93
C THR A 88 -4.18 0.55 8.87
N ALA A 89 -4.85 0.06 9.91
CA ALA A 89 -6.31 0.01 9.97
C ALA A 89 -6.90 1.42 9.98
N MET A 90 -6.36 2.34 10.78
CA MET A 90 -6.80 3.74 10.81
C MET A 90 -6.67 4.41 9.45
N ALA A 91 -5.51 4.24 8.77
CA ALA A 91 -5.29 4.81 7.45
C ALA A 91 -6.20 4.17 6.38
N SER A 92 -6.47 2.87 6.46
CA SER A 92 -7.40 2.19 5.54
C SER A 92 -8.85 2.64 5.77
N MET A 93 -9.30 2.66 7.01
CA MET A 93 -10.65 3.12 7.36
C MET A 93 -10.86 4.59 7.02
N SER A 94 -9.80 5.43 7.07
CA SER A 94 -9.89 6.85 6.75
C SER A 94 -10.37 7.12 5.32
N ALA A 95 -10.14 6.19 4.38
CA ALA A 95 -10.67 6.26 3.01
C ALA A 95 -12.17 5.99 2.92
N CYS A 96 -12.78 5.42 3.97
CA CYS A 96 -14.13 4.90 4.00
C CYS A 96 -15.02 5.63 5.01
N LEU A 97 -14.84 6.93 5.18
CA LEU A 97 -15.63 7.77 6.09
C LEU A 97 -16.42 8.82 5.30
N PRO A 98 -17.48 8.41 4.56
CA PRO A 98 -18.31 9.35 3.83
C PRO A 98 -19.02 10.30 4.79
N ASN A 99 -19.30 11.52 4.34
CA ASN A 99 -19.96 12.56 5.12
C ASN A 99 -19.23 13.02 6.39
N VAL A 100 -17.92 12.67 6.56
CA VAL A 100 -17.10 13.11 7.67
C VAL A 100 -16.10 14.17 7.19
N GLN A 101 -16.04 15.29 7.88
CA GLN A 101 -15.12 16.39 7.58
C GLN A 101 -14.71 17.13 8.86
N GLY A 102 -13.72 18.00 8.76
CA GLY A 102 -13.30 18.88 9.86
C GLY A 102 -12.88 20.25 9.36
N LEU A 103 -12.54 21.14 10.27
CA LEU A 103 -11.99 22.45 9.95
C LEU A 103 -10.56 22.56 10.48
N TYR A 104 -9.61 22.82 9.60
CA TYR A 104 -8.24 23.12 9.94
C TYR A 104 -7.83 24.47 9.35
N LYS A 105 -7.48 25.44 10.19
CA LYS A 105 -7.16 26.82 9.77
C LYS A 105 -8.18 27.41 8.79
N LYS A 106 -9.47 27.27 9.08
CA LYS A 106 -10.62 27.73 8.28
C LYS A 106 -10.80 27.03 6.92
N ARG A 107 -10.06 25.96 6.64
CA ARG A 107 -10.26 25.10 5.47
C ARG A 107 -10.97 23.82 5.86
N VAL A 108 -11.86 23.34 5.01
CA VAL A 108 -12.44 22.01 5.15
C VAL A 108 -11.37 20.97 4.87
N VAL A 109 -11.25 19.98 5.75
CA VAL A 109 -10.36 18.83 5.60
C VAL A 109 -11.16 17.55 5.80
N TYR A 110 -10.68 16.47 5.22
CA TYR A 110 -11.29 15.15 5.32
C TYR A 110 -10.37 14.21 6.09
N PRO A 111 -10.86 13.08 6.63
CA PRO A 111 -10.09 12.19 7.51
C PRO A 111 -9.00 11.36 6.80
N ASN A 112 -8.73 11.62 5.54
CA ASN A 112 -7.79 10.86 4.72
C ASN A 112 -6.35 10.95 5.25
N LEU A 113 -5.66 9.82 5.29
CA LEU A 113 -4.30 9.69 5.80
C LEU A 113 -3.35 9.10 4.76
N PHE A 114 -2.12 9.58 4.76
CA PHE A 114 -0.99 8.97 4.06
C PHE A 114 -0.08 8.34 5.09
N LEU A 115 0.13 7.03 5.00
CA LEU A 115 0.92 6.23 5.93
C LEU A 115 2.02 5.48 5.19
N PHE A 116 3.23 5.52 5.73
CA PHE A 116 4.32 4.65 5.32
C PHE A 116 4.87 3.89 6.54
N ILE A 117 4.75 2.56 6.50
CA ILE A 117 5.34 1.66 7.49
C ILE A 117 6.69 1.15 6.99
N SER A 118 7.74 1.52 7.70
CA SER A 118 9.10 1.06 7.44
C SER A 118 9.49 -0.05 8.40
N ALA A 119 9.78 -1.23 7.84
CA ALA A 119 10.25 -2.37 8.63
C ALA A 119 11.33 -3.14 7.86
N PRO A 120 12.22 -3.88 8.52
CA PRO A 120 13.19 -4.75 7.87
C PRO A 120 12.54 -5.77 6.91
N ALA A 121 13.32 -6.39 6.06
CA ALA A 121 12.85 -7.56 5.31
C ALA A 121 12.44 -8.67 6.30
N SER A 122 11.46 -9.47 5.91
CA SER A 122 10.92 -10.57 6.73
C SER A 122 10.33 -10.16 8.09
N ALA A 123 9.98 -8.89 8.28
CA ALA A 123 9.44 -8.32 9.51
C ALA A 123 7.90 -8.41 9.58
N GLY A 124 7.28 -9.45 9.06
CA GLY A 124 5.84 -9.68 9.19
C GLY A 124 4.93 -8.67 8.46
N LYS A 125 5.48 -7.82 7.55
CA LYS A 125 4.70 -6.82 6.81
C LYS A 125 3.49 -7.39 6.05
N GLY A 126 3.53 -8.68 5.68
CA GLY A 126 2.39 -9.36 5.05
C GLY A 126 1.11 -9.31 5.88
N ARG A 127 1.24 -9.26 7.21
CA ARG A 127 0.10 -9.16 8.13
C ARG A 127 -0.71 -7.87 7.95
N LEU A 128 -0.11 -6.79 7.42
CA LEU A 128 -0.82 -5.54 7.12
C LEU A 128 -1.97 -5.75 6.12
N MET A 129 -1.92 -6.83 5.30
CA MET A 129 -3.03 -7.21 4.43
C MET A 129 -4.32 -7.52 5.21
N MET A 130 -4.20 -7.93 6.48
CA MET A 130 -5.37 -8.15 7.32
C MET A 130 -6.12 -6.84 7.61
N ALA A 131 -5.41 -5.73 7.77
CA ALA A 131 -6.05 -4.41 7.90
C ALA A 131 -6.81 -3.99 6.63
N LYS A 132 -6.37 -4.42 5.44
CA LYS A 132 -7.08 -4.21 4.17
C LYS A 132 -8.44 -4.90 4.16
N LYS A 133 -8.55 -6.09 4.79
CA LYS A 133 -9.80 -6.86 4.87
C LYS A 133 -10.92 -6.11 5.60
N ILE A 134 -10.56 -5.22 6.54
CA ILE A 134 -11.55 -4.42 7.28
C ILE A 134 -12.37 -3.51 6.35
N VAL A 135 -11.75 -3.02 5.27
CA VAL A 135 -12.41 -2.14 4.30
C VAL A 135 -12.78 -2.84 2.98
N GLU A 136 -12.48 -4.11 2.85
CA GLU A 136 -12.80 -4.92 1.67
C GLU A 136 -14.30 -4.98 1.35
N PRO A 137 -15.23 -5.05 2.33
CA PRO A 137 -16.66 -5.04 2.03
C PRO A 137 -17.12 -3.77 1.30
N VAL A 138 -16.51 -2.60 1.62
CA VAL A 138 -16.78 -1.35 0.88
C VAL A 138 -16.28 -1.45 -0.56
N HIS A 139 -15.11 -2.04 -0.78
CA HIS A 139 -14.59 -2.26 -2.14
C HIS A 139 -15.52 -3.19 -2.95
N ARG A 140 -16.01 -4.28 -2.34
CA ARG A 140 -16.93 -5.22 -2.98
C ARG A 140 -18.26 -4.56 -3.35
N GLU A 141 -18.82 -3.72 -2.48
CA GLU A 141 -20.04 -2.95 -2.79
C GLU A 141 -19.84 -2.07 -4.03
N LEU A 142 -18.76 -1.28 -4.04
CA LEU A 142 -18.47 -0.38 -5.17
C LEU A 142 -18.28 -1.15 -6.49
N ARG A 143 -17.55 -2.27 -6.43
CA ARG A 143 -17.32 -3.12 -7.62
C ARG A 143 -18.61 -3.78 -8.11
N GLN A 144 -19.47 -4.23 -7.20
CA GLN A 144 -20.75 -4.81 -7.56
C GLN A 144 -21.66 -3.77 -8.21
N ALA A 145 -21.77 -2.59 -7.62
CA ALA A 145 -22.56 -1.49 -8.19
C ALA A 145 -22.12 -1.14 -9.62
N TYR A 146 -20.80 -1.08 -9.86
CA TYR A 146 -20.27 -0.87 -11.21
C TYR A 146 -20.65 -1.99 -12.18
N GLN A 147 -20.55 -3.25 -11.75
CA GLN A 147 -20.88 -4.40 -12.59
C GLN A 147 -22.37 -4.42 -12.96
N ASP A 148 -23.23 -4.10 -12.01
CA ASP A 148 -24.68 -4.04 -12.20
C ASP A 148 -25.06 -2.90 -13.18
N GLU A 149 -24.45 -1.73 -13.02
CA GLU A 149 -24.66 -0.58 -13.91
C GLU A 149 -24.15 -0.88 -15.34
N LEU A 150 -22.98 -1.50 -15.46
CA LEU A 150 -22.42 -1.92 -16.74
C LEU A 150 -23.33 -2.94 -17.45
N ALA A 151 -23.87 -3.92 -16.73
CA ALA A 151 -24.78 -4.91 -17.29
C ALA A 151 -26.10 -4.28 -17.76
N GLN A 152 -26.67 -3.37 -16.99
CA GLN A 152 -27.85 -2.60 -17.37
C GLN A 152 -27.61 -1.77 -18.65
N PHE A 153 -26.48 -1.07 -18.69
CA PHE A 153 -26.06 -0.29 -19.84
C PHE A 153 -25.94 -1.14 -21.12
N GLN A 154 -25.30 -2.32 -21.02
CA GLN A 154 -25.16 -3.26 -22.13
C GLN A 154 -26.52 -3.73 -22.64
N GLN A 155 -27.45 -4.10 -21.76
CA GLN A 155 -28.81 -4.51 -22.13
C GLN A 155 -29.59 -3.40 -22.83
N GLU A 156 -29.50 -2.15 -22.35
CA GLU A 156 -30.16 -1.01 -23.00
C GLU A 156 -29.61 -0.75 -24.41
N MET A 157 -28.28 -0.89 -24.59
CA MET A 157 -27.67 -0.68 -25.90
C MET A 157 -28.09 -1.76 -26.90
N GLU A 158 -28.16 -3.03 -26.49
CA GLU A 158 -28.65 -4.14 -27.31
C GLU A 158 -30.10 -3.91 -27.74
N GLN A 159 -30.97 -3.50 -26.81
CA GLN A 159 -32.39 -3.21 -27.12
C GLN A 159 -32.57 -2.04 -28.12
N LYS A 160 -31.67 -1.05 -28.05
CA LYS A 160 -31.69 0.11 -28.95
C LYS A 160 -31.04 -0.15 -30.32
N GLY A 161 -30.50 -1.38 -30.54
CA GLY A 161 -29.80 -1.75 -31.78
C GLY A 161 -28.55 -0.88 -32.06
N LYS A 162 -28.00 -0.26 -31.04
CA LYS A 162 -26.81 0.61 -31.14
C LYS A 162 -25.56 -0.19 -30.82
N THR A 163 -24.55 -0.08 -31.68
CA THR A 163 -23.20 -0.52 -31.34
C THR A 163 -22.69 0.31 -30.17
N ILE A 164 -22.06 -0.32 -29.18
CA ILE A 164 -21.47 0.37 -28.05
C ILE A 164 -20.47 1.40 -28.60
N ASN A 165 -20.82 2.67 -28.55
CA ASN A 165 -19.89 3.75 -28.84
C ASN A 165 -18.96 3.89 -27.61
N LEU A 166 -17.66 3.88 -27.83
CA LEU A 166 -16.63 4.11 -26.82
C LEU A 166 -16.78 5.45 -26.04
N GLU A 167 -17.63 6.34 -26.52
CA GLU A 167 -17.89 7.64 -25.87
C GLU A 167 -18.88 7.56 -24.69
N MET A 168 -19.56 6.42 -24.48
CA MET A 168 -20.46 6.24 -23.36
C MET A 168 -19.72 5.46 -22.26
N HIS A 169 -19.19 6.17 -21.31
CA HIS A 169 -18.40 5.63 -20.22
C HIS A 169 -19.28 5.37 -18.99
N VAL A 170 -19.30 4.12 -18.52
CA VAL A 170 -19.85 3.78 -17.20
C VAL A 170 -18.73 4.01 -16.16
N PRO A 171 -18.95 4.88 -15.15
CA PRO A 171 -17.91 5.19 -14.16
C PRO A 171 -17.41 3.95 -13.44
N GLN A 172 -16.10 3.68 -13.52
CA GLN A 172 -15.49 2.51 -12.91
C GLN A 172 -15.23 2.73 -11.42
N THR A 173 -16.20 2.38 -10.58
CA THR A 173 -16.08 2.59 -9.13
C THR A 173 -15.34 1.46 -8.41
N MET A 174 -14.40 1.84 -7.55
CA MET A 174 -13.62 0.94 -6.69
C MET A 174 -13.02 1.70 -5.50
N LEU A 175 -12.74 1.01 -4.39
CA LEU A 175 -11.99 1.59 -3.29
C LEU A 175 -10.47 1.47 -3.51
N PHE A 176 -10.00 0.26 -3.85
CA PHE A 176 -8.56 0.00 -4.00
C PHE A 176 -8.08 0.42 -5.38
N MET A 177 -7.28 1.47 -5.41
CA MET A 177 -6.66 1.99 -6.63
C MET A 177 -5.26 1.38 -6.80
N PRO A 178 -4.97 0.71 -7.94
CA PRO A 178 -3.67 0.09 -8.15
C PRO A 178 -2.56 1.14 -8.24
N ALA A 179 -1.48 0.94 -7.49
CA ALA A 179 -0.34 1.87 -7.46
C ALA A 179 0.50 1.85 -8.75
N ASN A 180 0.35 0.81 -9.58
CA ASN A 180 1.01 0.68 -10.88
C ASN A 180 0.21 1.28 -12.04
N SER A 181 -0.84 2.04 -11.77
CA SER A 181 -1.63 2.75 -12.78
C SER A 181 -0.81 3.87 -13.42
N SER A 182 -1.15 4.20 -14.67
CA SER A 182 -0.70 5.48 -15.24
C SER A 182 -1.35 6.66 -14.52
N SER A 183 -0.74 7.83 -14.58
CA SER A 183 -1.29 9.04 -13.95
C SER A 183 -2.72 9.33 -14.42
N THR A 184 -2.99 9.16 -15.72
CA THR A 184 -4.32 9.38 -16.28
C THR A 184 -5.32 8.35 -15.77
N ALA A 185 -4.95 7.06 -15.77
CA ALA A 185 -5.83 6.01 -15.27
C ALA A 185 -6.17 6.22 -13.79
N LEU A 186 -5.19 6.62 -12.97
CA LEU A 186 -5.42 6.93 -11.57
C LEU A 186 -6.41 8.10 -11.40
N TYR A 187 -6.21 9.20 -12.15
CA TYR A 187 -7.10 10.36 -12.04
C TYR A 187 -8.50 10.08 -12.58
N GLN A 188 -8.62 9.32 -13.68
CA GLN A 188 -9.92 8.90 -14.19
C GLN A 188 -10.64 8.04 -13.15
N THR A 189 -9.98 7.02 -12.60
CA THR A 189 -10.57 6.17 -11.56
C THR A 189 -10.96 6.99 -10.33
N LEU A 190 -10.11 7.93 -9.90
CA LEU A 190 -10.42 8.78 -8.76
C LEU A 190 -11.62 9.70 -9.03
N HIS A 191 -11.74 10.22 -10.26
CA HIS A 191 -12.91 10.97 -10.71
C HIS A 191 -14.18 10.12 -10.68
N ASP A 192 -14.14 8.93 -11.28
CA ASP A 192 -15.25 7.98 -11.33
C ASP A 192 -15.75 7.57 -9.94
N CYS A 193 -14.83 7.52 -8.98
CA CYS A 193 -15.12 7.26 -7.56
C CYS A 193 -15.54 8.52 -6.76
N GLY A 194 -15.91 9.62 -7.43
CA GLY A 194 -16.30 10.87 -6.77
C GLY A 194 -15.19 11.49 -5.91
N GLY A 195 -13.94 11.30 -6.33
CA GLY A 195 -12.73 11.83 -5.67
C GLY A 195 -12.25 11.01 -4.48
N SER A 196 -12.82 9.84 -4.17
CA SER A 196 -12.46 9.03 -2.99
C SER A 196 -11.75 7.75 -3.40
N GLY A 197 -10.72 7.34 -2.64
CA GLY A 197 -10.00 6.09 -2.91
C GLY A 197 -8.91 5.77 -1.90
N LEU A 198 -8.35 4.57 -2.05
CA LEU A 198 -7.27 4.04 -1.23
C LEU A 198 -6.21 3.37 -2.12
N ILE A 199 -4.99 3.88 -2.08
CA ILE A 199 -3.81 3.14 -2.56
C ILE A 199 -3.28 2.33 -1.39
N PHE A 200 -3.18 1.00 -1.56
CA PHE A 200 -2.70 0.10 -0.51
C PHE A 200 -1.67 -0.87 -1.08
N GLU A 201 -0.40 -0.67 -0.71
CA GLU A 201 0.72 -1.51 -1.18
C GLU A 201 1.65 -1.90 -0.03
N THR A 202 1.85 -3.20 0.11
CA THR A 202 2.81 -3.75 1.10
C THR A 202 4.25 -3.75 0.57
N GLU A 203 4.42 -3.48 -0.73
CA GLU A 203 5.70 -3.32 -1.41
C GLU A 203 5.77 -1.93 -2.06
N ALA A 204 6.35 -0.96 -1.36
CA ALA A 204 6.38 0.44 -1.79
C ALA A 204 7.12 0.68 -3.11
N ASP A 205 7.93 -0.28 -3.58
CA ASP A 205 8.61 -0.21 -4.88
C ASP A 205 7.63 -0.20 -6.05
N THR A 206 6.43 -0.76 -5.91
CA THR A 206 5.37 -0.69 -6.93
C THR A 206 5.04 0.77 -7.23
N LEU A 207 4.72 1.55 -6.20
CA LEU A 207 4.45 2.98 -6.35
C LEU A 207 5.69 3.76 -6.78
N ALA A 208 6.87 3.44 -6.21
CA ALA A 208 8.12 4.11 -6.54
C ALA A 208 8.49 3.94 -8.02
N THR A 209 8.24 2.77 -8.59
CA THR A 209 8.45 2.49 -10.02
C THR A 209 7.49 3.31 -10.88
N SER A 210 6.22 3.36 -10.53
CA SER A 210 5.22 4.16 -11.25
C SER A 210 5.58 5.65 -11.24
N LEU A 211 5.96 6.21 -10.10
CA LEU A 211 6.33 7.63 -9.99
C LEU A 211 7.60 8.01 -10.77
N LYS A 212 8.43 7.04 -11.15
CA LYS A 212 9.63 7.25 -11.98
C LYS A 212 9.37 7.11 -13.48
N SER A 213 8.24 6.54 -13.87
CA SER A 213 7.90 6.36 -15.28
C SER A 213 7.34 7.66 -15.88
N ASP A 214 7.58 7.87 -17.18
CA ASP A 214 7.12 9.07 -17.88
C ASP A 214 5.59 9.21 -17.89
N PHE A 215 4.87 8.09 -17.86
CA PHE A 215 3.40 8.06 -17.91
C PHE A 215 2.76 7.85 -16.54
N GLY A 216 3.53 7.49 -15.51
CA GLY A 216 3.03 7.15 -14.18
C GLY A 216 3.37 8.17 -13.11
N ASN A 217 4.02 9.28 -13.44
CA ASN A 217 4.39 10.28 -12.44
C ASN A 217 3.18 11.11 -12.01
N PHE A 218 2.55 10.70 -10.93
CA PHE A 218 1.45 11.43 -10.29
C PHE A 218 1.81 11.99 -8.89
N SER A 219 3.11 12.21 -8.65
CA SER A 219 3.59 12.79 -7.37
C SER A 219 2.95 14.14 -7.04
N ASP A 220 2.73 15.00 -8.05
CA ASP A 220 2.00 16.26 -7.88
C ASP A 220 0.56 16.03 -7.46
N GLY A 221 -0.13 15.07 -8.09
CA GLY A 221 -1.49 14.68 -7.73
C GLY A 221 -1.61 14.16 -6.29
N LEU A 222 -0.64 13.37 -5.81
CA LEU A 222 -0.60 12.95 -4.41
C LEU A 222 -0.47 14.15 -3.46
N ARG A 223 0.38 15.12 -3.81
CA ARG A 223 0.53 16.34 -2.99
C ARG A 223 -0.74 17.17 -2.95
N LYS A 224 -1.44 17.31 -4.07
CA LYS A 224 -2.74 17.99 -4.16
C LYS A 224 -3.81 17.21 -3.41
N ALA A 225 -3.89 15.89 -3.60
CA ALA A 225 -4.87 15.05 -2.92
C ALA A 225 -4.76 15.13 -1.39
N PHE A 226 -3.54 15.18 -0.84
CA PHE A 226 -3.32 15.35 0.60
C PHE A 226 -3.92 16.65 1.15
N HIS A 227 -3.88 17.73 0.37
CA HIS A 227 -4.46 19.03 0.74
C HIS A 227 -5.89 19.22 0.26
N HIS A 228 -6.50 18.22 -0.36
CA HIS A 228 -7.82 18.26 -0.97
C HIS A 228 -7.92 19.37 -2.05
N GLU A 229 -6.80 19.69 -2.71
CA GLU A 229 -6.73 20.66 -3.80
C GLU A 229 -7.17 20.02 -5.10
N THR A 230 -7.83 20.80 -5.96
CA THR A 230 -8.33 20.33 -7.25
C THR A 230 -7.22 19.71 -8.10
N ILE A 231 -7.49 18.50 -8.62
CA ILE A 231 -6.66 17.82 -9.61
C ILE A 231 -7.38 17.89 -10.94
N SER A 232 -6.71 18.36 -11.98
CA SER A 232 -7.29 18.39 -13.32
C SER A 232 -6.27 17.99 -14.37
N TYR A 233 -6.76 17.35 -15.43
CA TYR A 233 -5.96 17.14 -16.63
C TYR A 233 -6.81 17.31 -17.90
N ASN A 234 -6.15 17.58 -19.03
CA ASN A 234 -6.80 17.76 -20.33
C ASN A 234 -6.01 17.02 -21.41
N ARG A 235 -6.66 16.09 -22.12
CA ARG A 235 -6.12 15.39 -23.28
C ARG A 235 -6.76 15.92 -24.55
N ARG A 236 -6.01 16.76 -25.29
CA ARG A 236 -6.49 17.39 -26.53
C ARG A 236 -6.92 16.40 -27.62
N LYS A 237 -6.21 15.27 -27.76
CA LYS A 237 -6.52 14.28 -28.82
C LYS A 237 -7.85 13.60 -28.59
N GLU A 238 -8.19 13.30 -27.33
CA GLU A 238 -9.40 12.58 -26.95
C GLU A 238 -10.52 13.53 -26.51
N ARG A 239 -10.26 14.86 -26.51
CA ARG A 239 -11.17 15.90 -25.98
C ARG A 239 -11.64 15.61 -24.57
N GLU A 240 -10.79 14.92 -23.80
CA GLU A 240 -11.07 14.49 -22.44
C GLU A 240 -10.59 15.57 -21.47
N TYR A 241 -11.50 16.08 -20.65
CA TYR A 241 -11.21 16.94 -19.51
C TYR A 241 -11.73 16.30 -18.24
N VAL A 242 -10.87 16.14 -17.26
CA VAL A 242 -11.23 15.60 -15.95
C VAL A 242 -10.84 16.61 -14.88
N GLU A 243 -11.77 16.89 -13.97
CA GLU A 243 -11.56 17.74 -12.81
C GLU A 243 -12.09 17.06 -11.56
N ILE A 244 -11.22 16.89 -10.57
CA ILE A 244 -11.52 16.25 -9.30
C ILE A 244 -11.45 17.34 -8.22
N MET A 245 -12.60 17.82 -7.81
CA MET A 245 -12.68 18.78 -6.70
C MET A 245 -12.66 18.06 -5.36
N ASN A 246 -11.86 18.58 -4.42
CA ASN A 246 -11.72 18.02 -3.06
C ASN A 246 -11.40 16.50 -3.05
N PRO A 247 -10.32 16.06 -3.69
CA PRO A 247 -9.95 14.65 -3.68
C PRO A 247 -9.74 14.13 -2.27
N ARG A 248 -10.23 12.91 -2.00
CA ARG A 248 -10.21 12.23 -0.69
C ARG A 248 -9.49 10.91 -0.85
N LEU A 249 -8.21 10.99 -1.17
CA LEU A 249 -7.34 9.83 -1.34
C LEU A 249 -6.63 9.51 -0.03
N SER A 250 -6.65 8.25 0.38
CA SER A 250 -5.77 7.72 1.43
C SER A 250 -4.69 6.85 0.79
N VAL A 251 -3.53 6.80 1.44
CA VAL A 251 -2.39 6.01 0.94
C VAL A 251 -1.79 5.21 2.09
N VAL A 252 -1.68 3.91 1.92
CA VAL A 252 -1.01 3.00 2.84
C VAL A 252 0.10 2.29 2.08
N LEU A 253 1.32 2.51 2.53
CA LEU A 253 2.50 1.88 1.96
C LEU A 253 3.29 1.17 3.06
N ALA A 254 3.86 0.03 2.72
CA ALA A 254 4.86 -0.60 3.56
C ALA A 254 6.11 -0.91 2.74
N GLY A 255 7.26 -0.90 3.41
CA GLY A 255 8.52 -1.16 2.73
C GLY A 255 9.71 -1.17 3.68
N THR A 256 10.87 -1.41 3.10
CA THR A 256 12.15 -1.31 3.80
C THR A 256 12.63 0.15 3.86
N PRO A 257 13.58 0.51 4.74
CA PRO A 257 14.18 1.84 4.75
C PRO A 257 14.81 2.25 3.41
N ARG A 258 15.25 1.29 2.59
CA ARG A 258 15.77 1.56 1.24
C ARG A 258 14.65 1.97 0.29
N GLN A 259 13.49 1.34 0.40
CA GLN A 259 12.32 1.64 -0.45
C GLN A 259 11.76 3.04 -0.18
N ILE A 260 11.87 3.57 1.04
CA ILE A 260 11.54 4.98 1.32
C ILE A 260 12.37 5.91 0.43
N ARG A 261 13.69 5.68 0.34
CA ARG A 261 14.58 6.50 -0.47
C ARG A 261 14.31 6.38 -1.97
N ASN A 262 13.84 5.21 -2.40
CA ASN A 262 13.42 5.01 -3.79
C ASN A 262 12.15 5.78 -4.12
N LEU A 263 11.19 5.82 -3.19
CA LEU A 263 9.91 6.51 -3.35
C LEU A 263 10.06 8.04 -3.22
N ILE A 264 10.84 8.48 -2.23
CA ILE A 264 11.05 9.89 -1.90
C ILE A 264 12.56 10.16 -1.89
N PRO A 265 13.16 10.35 -3.06
CA PRO A 265 14.61 10.56 -3.18
C PRO A 265 15.08 11.85 -2.51
N ASP A 266 14.19 12.86 -2.49
CA ASP A 266 14.45 14.18 -1.95
C ASP A 266 13.34 14.56 -0.98
N ALA A 267 13.72 14.92 0.26
CA ALA A 267 12.79 15.36 1.28
C ALA A 267 12.17 16.73 0.97
N GLU A 268 12.83 17.54 0.15
CA GLU A 268 12.35 18.88 -0.23
C GLU A 268 11.22 18.85 -1.27
N ASN A 269 10.99 17.71 -1.94
CA ASN A 269 9.90 17.61 -2.93
C ASN A 269 8.49 17.71 -2.32
N GLY A 270 8.40 17.80 -0.99
CA GLY A 270 7.17 17.99 -0.23
C GLY A 270 6.33 16.71 -0.05
N LEU A 271 6.64 15.59 -0.72
CA LEU A 271 5.88 14.35 -0.54
C LEU A 271 6.16 13.74 0.83
N PHE A 272 7.41 13.84 1.33
CA PHE A 272 7.83 13.32 2.62
C PHE A 272 6.99 13.85 3.77
N SER A 273 6.76 15.16 3.81
CA SER A 273 6.03 15.84 4.88
C SER A 273 4.53 15.49 4.94
N ARG A 274 4.02 14.77 3.95
CA ARG A 274 2.61 14.36 3.86
C ARG A 274 2.37 12.95 4.38
N PHE A 275 3.43 12.17 4.53
CA PHE A 275 3.32 10.83 5.09
C PHE A 275 3.53 10.81 6.60
N LEU A 276 2.64 10.11 7.30
CA LEU A 276 2.90 9.60 8.62
C LEU A 276 3.92 8.46 8.48
N MET A 277 5.16 8.71 8.87
CA MET A 277 6.25 7.73 8.80
C MET A 277 6.34 6.96 10.11
N TYR A 278 6.09 5.66 10.06
CA TYR A 278 6.29 4.77 11.21
C TYR A 278 7.40 3.78 10.91
N ARG A 279 8.40 3.71 11.79
CA ARG A 279 9.46 2.70 11.73
C ARG A 279 9.20 1.64 12.78
N ALA A 280 8.96 0.41 12.33
CA ALA A 280 8.83 -0.73 13.22
C ALA A 280 10.23 -1.27 13.54
N ASP A 281 10.57 -1.26 14.83
CA ASP A 281 11.74 -1.96 15.36
C ASP A 281 11.22 -3.29 15.94
N LEU A 282 11.39 -4.36 15.17
CA LEU A 282 10.93 -5.70 15.50
C LEU A 282 12.14 -6.51 16.00
N ASP A 283 12.06 -7.02 17.20
CA ASP A 283 12.89 -8.13 17.62
C ASP A 283 12.33 -9.39 16.94
N LEU A 284 13.06 -9.92 15.96
CA LEU A 284 12.68 -11.14 15.27
C LEU A 284 12.98 -12.32 16.21
N GLU A 285 12.00 -12.73 16.97
CA GLU A 285 12.03 -13.98 17.74
C GLU A 285 11.41 -15.08 16.89
N TRP A 286 11.88 -16.31 17.09
CA TRP A 286 11.29 -17.47 16.44
C TRP A 286 9.90 -17.73 17.08
N GLU A 287 8.87 -17.80 16.26
CA GLU A 287 7.52 -18.18 16.67
C GLU A 287 7.14 -19.53 16.01
N ASP A 288 6.46 -20.39 16.74
CA ASP A 288 5.89 -21.61 16.16
C ASP A 288 4.65 -21.23 15.34
N VAL A 289 4.83 -21.19 14.02
CA VAL A 289 3.76 -20.82 13.08
C VAL A 289 2.67 -21.88 12.96
N PHE A 290 2.85 -23.06 13.55
CA PHE A 290 1.87 -24.14 13.57
C PHE A 290 1.07 -24.20 14.87
N ASP A 291 1.42 -23.38 15.88
CA ASP A 291 0.61 -23.21 17.09
C ASP A 291 -0.61 -22.30 16.75
N CYS A 292 -1.62 -22.93 16.14
CA CYS A 292 -2.77 -22.24 15.57
C CYS A 292 -3.84 -22.01 16.64
N SER A 293 -4.31 -20.76 16.73
CA SER A 293 -5.60 -20.45 17.33
C SER A 293 -6.74 -21.12 16.53
N THR A 294 -7.89 -21.34 17.15
CA THR A 294 -9.05 -21.96 16.50
C THR A 294 -9.71 -21.10 15.41
N VAL A 295 -9.39 -19.80 15.34
CA VAL A 295 -9.95 -18.84 14.36
C VAL A 295 -8.81 -18.26 13.53
N SER A 296 -8.94 -18.34 12.21
CA SER A 296 -7.94 -17.76 11.30
C SER A 296 -7.99 -16.22 11.31
N ASP A 297 -6.84 -15.57 11.08
CA ASP A 297 -6.79 -14.11 10.89
C ASP A 297 -7.75 -13.64 9.79
N ASP A 298 -7.91 -14.42 8.73
CA ASP A 298 -8.82 -14.13 7.62
C ASP A 298 -10.27 -14.01 8.08
N GLU A 299 -10.70 -14.95 8.91
CA GLU A 299 -12.05 -14.98 9.46
C GLU A 299 -12.27 -13.87 10.50
N TYR A 300 -11.27 -13.67 11.38
CA TYR A 300 -11.31 -12.63 12.40
C TYR A 300 -11.42 -11.23 11.79
N TYR A 301 -10.52 -10.88 10.87
CA TYR A 301 -10.54 -9.56 10.21
C TYR A 301 -11.70 -9.41 9.22
N GLY A 302 -12.20 -10.51 8.65
CA GLY A 302 -13.43 -10.53 7.87
C GLY A 302 -14.65 -10.14 8.71
N ALA A 303 -14.76 -10.62 9.94
CA ALA A 303 -15.82 -10.24 10.88
C ALA A 303 -15.73 -8.75 11.27
N LEU A 304 -14.52 -8.25 11.53
CA LEU A 304 -14.29 -6.81 11.75
C LEU A 304 -14.66 -5.97 10.54
N GLY A 305 -14.41 -6.49 9.34
CA GLY A 305 -14.82 -5.85 8.09
C GLY A 305 -16.34 -5.71 7.98
N ALA A 306 -17.09 -6.73 8.37
CA ALA A 306 -18.55 -6.67 8.41
C ALA A 306 -19.05 -5.61 9.44
N GLU A 307 -18.43 -5.55 10.63
CA GLU A 307 -18.75 -4.53 11.64
C GLU A 307 -18.45 -3.11 11.14
N PHE A 308 -17.29 -2.90 10.50
CA PHE A 308 -16.94 -1.60 9.94
C PHE A 308 -17.86 -1.20 8.78
N TYR A 309 -18.28 -2.15 7.97
CA TYR A 309 -19.20 -1.90 6.86
C TYR A 309 -20.56 -1.39 7.33
N GLU A 310 -21.07 -1.84 8.48
CA GLU A 310 -22.29 -1.27 9.09
C GLU A 310 -22.10 0.21 9.47
N LEU A 311 -20.91 0.58 9.99
CA LEU A 311 -20.59 1.99 10.24
C LEU A 311 -20.54 2.79 8.93
N TYR A 312 -19.88 2.26 7.90
CA TYR A 312 -19.81 2.89 6.57
C TYR A 312 -21.21 3.17 6.00
N LYS A 313 -22.11 2.19 6.04
CA LYS A 313 -23.50 2.35 5.57
C LYS A 313 -24.24 3.45 6.32
N ARG A 314 -24.10 3.49 7.65
CA ARG A 314 -24.71 4.55 8.48
C ARG A 314 -24.17 5.93 8.10
N LEU A 315 -22.85 6.07 7.92
CA LEU A 315 -22.24 7.34 7.52
C LEU A 315 -22.66 7.75 6.10
N LYS A 316 -22.77 6.79 5.18
CA LYS A 316 -23.21 7.02 3.80
C LYS A 316 -24.65 7.50 3.73
N GLY A 317 -25.51 7.00 4.61
CA GLY A 317 -26.93 7.36 4.70
C GLY A 317 -27.24 8.68 5.39
N LEU A 318 -26.22 9.42 5.90
CA LEU A 318 -26.45 10.72 6.52
C LEU A 318 -26.77 11.79 5.46
N ASP A 319 -27.78 12.59 5.73
CA ASP A 319 -28.17 13.76 4.94
C ASP A 319 -27.42 15.04 5.33
N TYR A 320 -26.53 14.96 6.30
CA TYR A 320 -25.69 16.05 6.80
C TYR A 320 -24.22 15.64 6.88
N LYS A 321 -23.31 16.63 7.03
CA LYS A 321 -21.89 16.39 7.25
C LYS A 321 -21.58 16.34 8.73
N MET A 322 -20.94 15.24 9.15
CA MET A 322 -20.39 15.09 10.50
C MET A 322 -19.06 15.84 10.60
N ASN A 323 -18.93 16.72 11.60
CA ASN A 323 -17.71 17.49 11.79
C ASN A 323 -16.88 16.91 12.95
N PHE A 324 -15.64 16.49 12.65
CA PHE A 324 -14.69 16.15 13.70
C PHE A 324 -13.93 17.39 14.19
N ARG A 325 -13.54 17.35 15.45
CA ARG A 325 -12.70 18.40 16.08
C ARG A 325 -11.57 17.73 16.85
N LEU A 326 -10.40 18.35 16.85
CA LEU A 326 -9.33 17.97 17.77
C LEU A 326 -9.68 18.53 19.16
N THR A 327 -9.46 17.72 20.19
CA THR A 327 -9.54 18.16 21.58
C THR A 327 -8.34 19.06 21.91
N THR A 328 -8.48 19.90 22.90
CA THR A 328 -7.42 20.82 23.37
C THR A 328 -6.49 20.18 24.38
N GLU A 329 -6.69 18.91 24.73
CA GLU A 329 -5.88 18.14 25.69
C GLU A 329 -4.73 17.40 25.03
#